data_813f44b2d0564e68496363f91fc7fa87
#
_entry.id   813f44b2d0564e68496363f91fc7fa87
#
_cell.length_a   1.000
_cell.length_b   1.000
_cell.length_c   1.000
_cell.angle_alpha   90.00
_cell.angle_beta   90.00
_cell.angle_gamma   90.00
#
_symmetry.space_group_name_H-M   'P 1'
#
loop_
_entity.id
_entity.type
_entity.pdbx_description
1 polymer ?
#
loop_
_entity_poly.entity_id
_entity_poly.type
_entity_poly.pdbx_seq_one_letter_code
_entity_poly.pdbx_strand_id
1 'polypeptide(L)'
;FSDEYDLIERKLDKEEKELNKIIKFNNNLKNSILNINSSSALFQEISLIIPKDIQLLNFTSRGNSLLLKAKVFKSDYLEILNSFLINLDSSALVSFKYIDIKAINSSDGDPNEGYLFDVATKVSNQYSDINQKYLIKLGSYGLSNRLNILNDINKSFD
;
A
#
# COMPACT_ATOMS: atom_id res chain seq x y z
N PHE A 1 13.33 -45.36 -33.83
CA PHE A 1 13.29 -43.92 -34.10
C PHE A 1 12.02 -43.26 -33.53
N SER A 2 10.84 -43.85 -33.72
CA SER A 2 9.58 -43.33 -33.20
C SER A 2 9.53 -43.29 -31.67
N ASP A 3 9.97 -44.37 -31.03
CA ASP A 3 9.92 -44.51 -29.56
C ASP A 3 10.90 -43.55 -28.84
N GLU A 4 12.01 -43.22 -29.47
CA GLU A 4 12.95 -42.23 -28.92
C GLU A 4 12.41 -40.80 -29.04
N TYR A 5 11.75 -40.47 -30.14
CA TYR A 5 11.07 -39.19 -30.34
C TYR A 5 9.95 -38.99 -29.33
N ASP A 6 9.12 -39.98 -29.13
CA ASP A 6 8.02 -39.95 -28.17
C ASP A 6 8.52 -39.82 -26.72
N LEU A 7 9.65 -40.43 -26.43
CA LEU A 7 10.29 -40.30 -25.11
C LEU A 7 10.84 -38.91 -24.86
N ILE A 8 11.45 -38.30 -25.86
CA ILE A 8 12.01 -36.93 -25.78
C ILE A 8 10.87 -35.93 -25.66
N GLU A 9 9.80 -36.07 -26.45
CA GLU A 9 8.63 -35.21 -26.39
C GLU A 9 7.95 -35.26 -25.02
N ARG A 10 7.77 -36.45 -24.44
CA ARG A 10 7.23 -36.60 -23.07
C ARG A 10 8.11 -36.00 -21.99
N LYS A 11 9.46 -36.05 -22.16
CA LYS A 11 10.40 -35.40 -21.23
C LYS A 11 10.30 -33.89 -21.33
N LEU A 12 10.28 -33.34 -22.55
CA LEU A 12 10.10 -31.91 -22.83
C LEU A 12 8.79 -31.39 -22.23
N ASP A 13 7.68 -32.07 -22.46
CA ASP A 13 6.37 -31.72 -21.91
C ASP A 13 6.38 -31.71 -20.37
N LYS A 14 7.08 -32.67 -19.78
CA LYS A 14 7.21 -32.74 -18.32
C LYS A 14 8.03 -31.58 -17.77
N GLU A 15 9.16 -31.29 -18.38
CA GLU A 15 10.05 -30.19 -17.97
C GLU A 15 9.37 -28.84 -18.15
N GLU A 16 8.62 -28.63 -19.26
CA GLU A 16 7.83 -27.43 -19.48
C GLU A 16 6.75 -27.24 -18.42
N LYS A 17 6.04 -28.30 -18.05
CA LYS A 17 5.02 -28.26 -16.99
C LYS A 17 5.64 -27.95 -15.62
N GLU A 18 6.80 -28.50 -15.32
CA GLU A 18 7.52 -28.20 -14.08
C GLU A 18 8.03 -26.76 -14.06
N LEU A 19 8.57 -26.26 -15.16
CA LEU A 19 9.00 -24.87 -15.31
C LEU A 19 7.83 -23.90 -15.13
N ASN A 20 6.69 -24.17 -15.76
CA ASN A 20 5.48 -23.35 -15.63
C ASN A 20 4.95 -23.33 -14.18
N LYS A 21 5.06 -24.44 -13.44
CA LYS A 21 4.72 -24.49 -12.01
C LYS A 21 5.63 -23.59 -11.19
N ILE A 22 6.93 -23.62 -11.46
CA ILE A 22 7.93 -22.79 -10.77
C ILE A 22 7.67 -21.30 -11.05
N ILE A 23 7.43 -20.92 -12.30
CA ILE A 23 7.11 -19.54 -12.69
C ILE A 23 5.84 -19.07 -11.99
N LYS A 24 4.80 -19.89 -11.96
CA LYS A 24 3.55 -19.58 -11.27
C LYS A 24 3.74 -19.41 -9.77
N PHE A 25 4.52 -20.29 -9.15
CA PHE A 25 4.86 -20.19 -7.73
C PHE A 25 5.63 -18.91 -7.42
N ASN A 26 6.65 -18.59 -8.21
CA ASN A 26 7.45 -17.37 -8.04
C ASN A 26 6.60 -16.10 -8.21
N ASN A 27 5.68 -16.07 -9.18
CA ASN A 27 4.76 -14.95 -9.37
C ASN A 27 3.79 -14.81 -8.20
N ASN A 28 3.28 -15.92 -7.67
CA ASN A 28 2.41 -15.90 -6.49
C ASN A 28 3.18 -15.42 -5.25
N LEU A 29 4.42 -15.86 -5.07
CA LEU A 29 5.28 -15.41 -3.99
C LEU A 29 5.59 -13.92 -4.09
N LYS A 30 5.94 -13.45 -5.28
CA LYS A 30 6.16 -12.02 -5.56
C LYS A 30 4.93 -11.20 -5.20
N ASN A 31 3.75 -11.60 -5.66
CA ASN A 31 2.50 -10.91 -5.37
C ASN A 31 2.17 -10.92 -3.87
N SER A 32 2.42 -12.04 -3.18
CA SER A 32 2.21 -12.14 -1.74
C SER A 32 3.13 -11.19 -0.97
N ILE A 33 4.39 -11.07 -1.37
CA ILE A 33 5.35 -10.16 -0.73
C ILE A 33 5.00 -8.69 -1.02
N LEU A 34 4.58 -8.37 -2.24
CA LEU A 34 4.15 -7.02 -2.62
C LEU A 34 2.87 -6.59 -1.90
N ASN A 35 1.99 -7.55 -1.60
CA ASN A 35 0.74 -7.28 -0.87
C ASN A 35 0.92 -7.15 0.64
N ILE A 36 2.12 -7.37 1.18
CA ILE A 36 2.40 -7.09 2.59
C ILE A 36 2.55 -5.57 2.76
N ASN A 37 1.47 -4.95 3.17
CA ASN A 37 1.45 -3.53 3.47
C ASN A 37 2.30 -3.23 4.70
N SER A 38 3.13 -2.20 4.61
CA SER A 38 3.87 -1.70 5.76
C SER A 38 3.03 -0.65 6.48
N SER A 39 2.38 -1.03 7.57
CA SER A 39 1.59 -0.10 8.40
C SER A 39 2.46 1.04 8.96
N SER A 40 3.74 0.77 9.22
CA SER A 40 4.69 1.80 9.67
C SER A 40 4.99 2.83 8.58
N ALA A 41 5.18 2.39 7.33
CA ALA A 41 5.37 3.29 6.20
C ALA A 41 4.13 4.15 5.93
N LEU A 42 2.94 3.54 6.00
CA LEU A 42 1.66 4.26 5.89
C LEU A 42 1.50 5.29 6.99
N PHE A 43 1.77 4.92 8.24
CA PHE A 43 1.71 5.86 9.36
C PHE A 43 2.68 7.03 9.19
N GLN A 44 3.91 6.75 8.78
CA GLN A 44 4.92 7.79 8.52
C GLN A 44 4.48 8.70 7.37
N GLU A 45 3.96 8.15 6.29
CA GLU A 45 3.43 8.92 5.16
C GLU A 45 2.30 9.85 5.61
N ILE A 46 1.30 9.32 6.30
CA ILE A 46 0.19 10.13 6.82
C ILE A 46 0.71 11.24 7.76
N SER A 47 1.69 10.94 8.60
CA SER A 47 2.30 11.93 9.50
C SER A 47 3.01 13.06 8.76
N LEU A 48 3.52 12.80 7.56
CA LEU A 48 4.19 13.80 6.71
C LEU A 48 3.21 14.67 5.93
N ILE A 49 2.07 14.10 5.51
CA ILE A 49 1.11 14.78 4.64
C ILE A 49 -0.04 15.43 5.40
N ILE A 50 -0.23 15.08 6.68
CA ILE A 50 -1.30 15.65 7.51
C ILE A 50 -1.03 17.14 7.78
N PRO A 51 -1.99 18.05 7.53
CA PRO A 51 -1.85 19.45 7.89
C PRO A 51 -1.63 19.66 9.39
N LYS A 52 -0.91 20.72 9.76
CA LYS A 52 -0.58 21.01 11.16
C LYS A 52 -1.80 21.25 12.05
N ASP A 53 -2.90 21.71 11.47
CA ASP A 53 -4.14 22.02 12.17
C ASP A 53 -5.05 20.79 12.37
N ILE A 54 -4.60 19.61 11.93
CA ILE A 54 -5.27 18.34 12.12
C ILE A 54 -4.54 17.52 13.18
N GLN A 55 -5.27 17.07 14.18
CA GLN A 55 -4.81 16.11 15.16
C GLN A 55 -5.30 14.71 14.78
N LEU A 56 -4.39 13.78 14.48
CA LEU A 56 -4.71 12.39 14.26
C LEU A 56 -5.00 11.71 15.60
N LEU A 57 -6.22 11.20 15.78
CA LEU A 57 -6.66 10.52 16.99
C LEU A 57 -6.52 9.00 16.90
N ASN A 58 -6.77 8.45 15.72
CA ASN A 58 -6.68 7.01 15.49
C ASN A 58 -6.21 6.73 14.07
N PHE A 59 -5.40 5.70 13.95
CA PHE A 59 -4.90 5.14 12.69
C PHE A 59 -5.08 3.63 12.74
N THR A 60 -5.85 3.08 11.82
CA THR A 60 -6.07 1.65 11.70
C THR A 60 -5.80 1.20 10.27
N SER A 61 -4.84 0.29 10.11
CA SER A 61 -4.52 -0.35 8.84
C SER A 61 -4.76 -1.85 8.96
N ARG A 62 -5.64 -2.39 8.10
CA ARG A 62 -5.93 -3.84 8.02
C ARG A 62 -6.00 -4.27 6.57
N GLY A 63 -5.06 -5.13 6.15
CA GLY A 63 -4.95 -5.52 4.75
C GLY A 63 -4.82 -4.28 3.85
N ASN A 64 -5.73 -4.09 2.91
CA ASN A 64 -5.76 -2.93 2.03
C ASN A 64 -6.63 -1.78 2.54
N SER A 65 -7.22 -1.89 3.72
CA SER A 65 -8.09 -0.84 4.27
C SER A 65 -7.33 0.04 5.24
N LEU A 66 -7.55 1.34 5.13
CA LEU A 66 -7.01 2.37 6.01
C LEU A 66 -8.16 3.20 6.58
N LEU A 67 -8.20 3.32 7.88
CA LEU A 67 -9.16 4.14 8.63
C LEU A 67 -8.40 5.17 9.45
N LEU A 68 -8.75 6.44 9.29
CA LEU A 68 -8.19 7.57 9.99
C LEU A 68 -9.30 8.25 10.78
N LYS A 69 -9.08 8.51 12.06
CA LYS A 69 -9.94 9.39 12.85
C LYS A 69 -9.13 10.59 13.28
N ALA A 70 -9.64 11.76 13.03
CA ALA A 70 -8.91 12.99 13.29
C ALA A 70 -9.82 14.12 13.78
N LYS A 71 -9.21 15.16 14.34
CA LYS A 71 -9.87 16.33 14.90
C LYS A 71 -9.22 17.60 14.34
N VAL A 72 -10.07 18.59 14.02
CA VAL A 72 -9.68 19.95 13.63
C VAL A 72 -10.24 20.93 14.64
N PHE A 73 -9.44 21.84 15.17
CA PHE A 73 -9.84 22.80 16.20
C PHE A 73 -10.25 24.17 15.67
N LYS A 74 -10.25 24.36 14.33
CA LYS A 74 -10.51 25.66 13.70
C LYS A 74 -11.88 25.71 13.04
N SER A 75 -12.42 26.92 12.91
CA SER A 75 -13.70 27.18 12.25
C SER A 75 -13.70 26.89 10.76
N ASP A 76 -12.53 26.99 10.10
CA ASP A 76 -12.30 26.68 8.68
C ASP A 76 -12.00 25.19 8.44
N TYR A 77 -12.57 24.33 9.24
CA TYR A 77 -12.32 22.89 9.22
C TYR A 77 -12.53 22.24 7.85
N LEU A 78 -13.45 22.73 7.03
CA LEU A 78 -13.70 22.21 5.68
C LEU A 78 -12.52 22.48 4.73
N GLU A 79 -11.91 23.68 4.81
CA GLU A 79 -10.73 24.01 4.00
C GLU A 79 -9.53 23.16 4.42
N ILE A 80 -9.35 22.99 5.73
CA ILE A 80 -8.28 22.15 6.28
C ILE A 80 -8.47 20.69 5.89
N LEU A 81 -9.70 20.17 5.97
CA LEU A 81 -10.04 18.82 5.53
C LEU A 81 -9.79 18.66 4.02
N ASN A 82 -10.21 19.63 3.21
CA ASN A 82 -9.95 19.59 1.76
C ASN A 82 -8.46 19.58 1.45
N SER A 83 -7.67 20.39 2.14
CA SER A 83 -6.21 20.37 2.01
C SER A 83 -5.62 19.00 2.35
N PHE A 84 -6.14 18.34 3.38
CA PHE A 84 -5.74 16.98 3.73
C PHE A 84 -6.11 15.96 2.64
N LEU A 85 -7.31 16.06 2.07
CA LEU A 85 -7.73 15.18 0.97
C LEU A 85 -6.86 15.36 -0.28
N ILE A 86 -6.46 16.59 -0.60
CA ILE A 86 -5.52 16.88 -1.70
C ILE A 86 -4.15 16.24 -1.42
N ASN A 87 -3.66 16.33 -0.19
CA ASN A 87 -2.41 15.69 0.20
C ASN A 87 -2.49 14.16 0.12
N LEU A 88 -3.63 13.57 0.50
CA LEU A 88 -3.88 12.14 0.34
C LEU A 88 -3.90 11.71 -1.13
N ASP A 89 -4.47 12.53 -2.02
CA ASP A 89 -4.47 12.28 -3.47
C ASP A 89 -3.04 12.26 -4.04
N SER A 90 -2.17 13.08 -3.49
CA SER A 90 -0.76 13.17 -3.89
C SER A 90 0.10 12.02 -3.36
N SER A 91 -0.42 11.20 -2.43
CA SER A 91 0.32 10.11 -1.82
C SER A 91 0.36 8.88 -2.72
N ALA A 92 1.57 8.34 -2.94
CA ALA A 92 1.75 7.09 -3.67
C ALA A 92 1.26 5.84 -2.90
N LEU A 93 1.07 5.95 -1.58
CA LEU A 93 0.66 4.84 -0.71
C LEU A 93 -0.85 4.74 -0.50
N VAL A 94 -1.61 5.77 -0.87
CA VAL A 94 -3.06 5.84 -0.67
C VAL A 94 -3.78 5.84 -2.01
N SER A 95 -4.85 5.07 -2.11
CA SER A 95 -5.69 5.05 -3.31
C SER A 95 -6.83 6.06 -3.18
N PHE A 96 -6.68 7.24 -3.76
CA PHE A 96 -7.66 8.32 -3.69
C PHE A 96 -9.06 7.92 -4.21
N LYS A 97 -9.11 7.07 -5.22
CA LYS A 97 -10.37 6.55 -5.79
C LYS A 97 -11.35 5.98 -4.74
N TYR A 98 -10.82 5.53 -3.62
CA TYR A 98 -11.61 4.86 -2.57
C TYR A 98 -11.71 5.70 -1.29
N ILE A 99 -11.42 7.00 -1.36
CA ILE A 99 -11.59 7.88 -0.20
C ILE A 99 -13.09 8.09 0.07
N ASP A 100 -13.47 7.83 1.31
CA ASP A 100 -14.81 8.00 1.82
C ASP A 100 -14.75 8.71 3.18
N ILE A 101 -15.45 9.84 3.30
CA ILE A 101 -15.59 10.57 4.55
C ILE A 101 -16.83 10.01 5.27
N LYS A 102 -16.60 9.23 6.31
CA LYS A 102 -17.66 8.53 7.04
C LYS A 102 -18.52 9.46 7.89
N ALA A 103 -17.89 10.45 8.51
CA ALA A 103 -18.56 11.35 9.43
C ALA A 103 -17.79 12.66 9.57
N ILE A 104 -18.53 13.75 9.74
CA ILE A 104 -18.01 15.03 10.22
C ILE A 104 -18.95 15.49 11.32
N ASN A 105 -18.48 15.52 12.55
CA ASN A 105 -19.29 15.88 13.71
C ASN A 105 -18.54 16.91 14.56
N SER A 106 -19.27 17.83 15.20
CA SER A 106 -18.69 18.66 16.24
C SER A 106 -18.27 17.78 17.43
N SER A 107 -17.11 18.08 18.01
CA SER A 107 -16.64 17.37 19.19
C SER A 107 -17.60 17.64 20.36
N ASP A 108 -18.08 16.57 20.99
CA ASP A 108 -18.99 16.61 22.16
C ASP A 108 -20.25 17.50 21.98
N GLY A 109 -20.61 17.78 20.72
CA GLY A 109 -21.74 18.67 20.40
C GLY A 109 -21.44 20.16 20.50
N ASP A 110 -20.22 20.56 20.91
CA ASP A 110 -19.78 21.96 20.96
C ASP A 110 -18.80 22.26 19.80
N PRO A 111 -19.18 23.18 18.89
CA PRO A 111 -18.30 23.61 17.80
C PRO A 111 -16.98 24.22 18.27
N ASN A 112 -16.92 24.78 19.49
CA ASN A 112 -15.71 25.37 20.03
C ASN A 112 -14.65 24.32 20.41
N GLU A 113 -15.05 23.09 20.64
CA GLU A 113 -14.15 21.98 20.91
C GLU A 113 -13.56 21.32 19.64
N GLY A 114 -13.96 21.80 18.47
CA GLY A 114 -13.48 21.35 17.17
C GLY A 114 -14.39 20.33 16.49
N TYR A 115 -13.94 19.82 15.36
CA TYR A 115 -14.69 18.92 14.50
C TYR A 115 -13.95 17.58 14.38
N LEU A 116 -14.66 16.50 14.66
CA LEU A 116 -14.21 15.12 14.44
C LEU A 116 -14.57 14.67 13.04
N PHE A 117 -13.67 14.00 12.37
CA PHE A 117 -13.96 13.36 11.10
C PHE A 117 -13.29 11.98 10.97
N ASP A 118 -13.98 11.10 10.27
CA ASP A 118 -13.53 9.76 9.96
C ASP A 118 -13.32 9.65 8.45
N VAL A 119 -12.10 9.27 8.05
CA VAL A 119 -11.75 9.03 6.65
C VAL A 119 -11.43 7.57 6.48
N ALA A 120 -12.13 6.90 5.56
CA ALA A 120 -11.82 5.55 5.12
C ALA A 120 -11.22 5.59 3.72
N THR A 121 -10.19 4.82 3.49
CA THR A 121 -9.58 4.68 2.17
C THR A 121 -8.93 3.31 2.01
N LYS A 122 -8.37 3.06 0.83
CA LYS A 122 -7.59 1.86 0.56
C LYS A 122 -6.13 2.21 0.33
N VAL A 123 -5.27 1.29 0.72
CA VAL A 123 -3.85 1.34 0.40
C VAL A 123 -3.68 1.08 -1.09
N SER A 124 -2.79 1.83 -1.74
CA SER A 124 -2.43 1.59 -3.13
C SER A 124 -1.72 0.25 -3.27
N ASN A 125 -2.05 -0.50 -4.32
CA ASN A 125 -1.36 -1.75 -4.65
C ASN A 125 -0.10 -1.53 -5.51
N GLN A 126 0.28 -0.28 -5.77
CA GLN A 126 1.41 0.09 -6.63
C GLN A 126 2.74 0.20 -5.89
N TYR A 127 2.94 -0.61 -4.83
CA TYR A 127 4.21 -0.62 -4.08
C TYR A 127 5.44 -0.96 -4.94
N SER A 128 5.25 -1.75 -6.02
CA SER A 128 6.32 -2.09 -6.95
C SER A 128 6.91 -0.88 -7.67
N ASP A 129 6.12 0.17 -7.86
CA ASP A 129 6.50 1.37 -8.59
C ASP A 129 7.07 2.47 -7.68
N ILE A 130 7.01 2.25 -6.35
CA ILE A 130 7.50 3.20 -5.37
C ILE A 130 9.02 3.14 -5.32
N ASN A 131 9.65 4.31 -5.43
CA ASN A 131 11.10 4.42 -5.33
C ASN A 131 11.59 3.89 -3.97
N GLN A 132 12.55 2.96 -4.01
CA GLN A 132 13.13 2.35 -2.81
C GLN A 132 13.73 3.38 -1.85
N LYS A 133 14.33 4.46 -2.36
CA LYS A 133 14.85 5.57 -1.54
C LYS A 133 13.75 6.23 -0.72
N TYR A 134 12.54 6.32 -1.30
CA TYR A 134 11.38 6.85 -0.60
C TYR A 134 10.90 5.91 0.50
N LEU A 135 10.86 4.61 0.27
CA LEU A 135 10.54 3.60 1.29
C LEU A 135 11.52 3.62 2.47
N ILE A 136 12.81 3.80 2.18
CA ILE A 136 13.85 3.95 3.22
C ILE A 136 13.61 5.23 4.02
N LYS A 137 13.29 6.34 3.35
CA LYS A 137 12.96 7.61 4.00
C LYS A 137 11.75 7.48 4.94
N LEU A 138 10.79 6.64 4.58
CA LEU A 138 9.62 6.29 5.41
C LEU A 138 9.95 5.28 6.52
N GLY A 139 11.22 4.89 6.69
CA GLY A 139 11.61 3.89 7.70
C GLY A 139 11.20 2.45 7.38
N SER A 140 10.78 2.19 6.15
CA SER A 140 10.30 0.86 5.72
C SER A 140 11.44 0.00 5.14
N TYR A 141 12.50 -0.20 5.93
CA TYR A 141 13.68 -0.96 5.54
C TYR A 141 13.35 -2.41 5.15
N GLY A 142 12.46 -3.05 5.90
CA GLY A 142 12.07 -4.44 5.64
C GLY A 142 11.39 -4.63 4.28
N LEU A 143 10.52 -3.69 3.87
CA LEU A 143 9.88 -3.73 2.55
C LEU A 143 10.89 -3.43 1.45
N SER A 144 11.75 -2.43 1.64
CA SER A 144 12.82 -2.09 0.69
C SER A 144 13.75 -3.28 0.44
N ASN A 145 14.17 -3.99 1.49
CA ASN A 145 15.03 -5.17 1.37
C ASN A 145 14.33 -6.33 0.64
N ARG A 146 13.05 -6.57 0.92
CA ARG A 146 12.26 -7.60 0.19
C ARG A 146 12.14 -7.31 -1.28
N LEU A 147 11.89 -6.05 -1.65
CA LEU A 147 11.85 -5.63 -3.05
C LEU A 147 13.20 -5.77 -3.75
N ASN A 148 14.32 -5.50 -3.05
CA ASN A 148 15.66 -5.73 -3.58
C ASN A 148 15.90 -7.21 -3.89
N ILE A 149 15.60 -8.10 -2.94
CA ILE A 149 15.75 -9.54 -3.12
C ILE A 149 14.94 -10.03 -4.32
N LEU A 150 13.69 -9.56 -4.48
CA LEU A 150 12.85 -9.92 -5.61
C LEU A 150 13.42 -9.43 -6.94
N ASN A 151 13.95 -8.22 -6.98
CA ASN A 151 14.58 -7.67 -8.18
C ASN A 151 15.85 -8.43 -8.56
N ASP A 152 16.64 -8.86 -7.57
CA ASP A 152 17.86 -9.65 -7.81
C ASP A 152 17.52 -11.06 -8.30
N ILE A 153 16.46 -11.67 -7.77
CA ILE A 153 15.95 -12.96 -8.26
C ILE A 153 15.48 -12.82 -9.72
N ASN A 154 14.73 -11.79 -10.07
CA ASN A 154 14.26 -11.59 -11.44
C ASN A 154 15.43 -11.42 -12.41
N LYS A 155 16.50 -10.68 -12.04
CA LYS A 155 17.68 -10.49 -12.87
C LYS A 155 18.53 -11.75 -13.08
N SER A 156 18.41 -12.73 -12.17
CA SER A 156 19.15 -13.99 -12.30
C SER A 156 18.51 -14.99 -13.27
N PHE A 157 17.30 -14.69 -13.75
CA PHE A 157 16.57 -15.51 -14.73
C PHE A 157 16.51 -14.89 -16.14
N ASP A 158 17.02 -13.65 -16.34
CA ASP A 158 17.26 -13.02 -17.62
C ASP A 158 18.70 -13.30 -18.12
#